data_7c04cec197ed9d72d77ab1bb79d1257e
#
_entry.id   7c04cec197ed9d72d77ab1bb79d1257e
#
_cell.length_a   1.000
_cell.length_b   1.000
_cell.length_c   1.000
_cell.angle_alpha   90.00
_cell.angle_beta   90.00
_cell.angle_gamma   90.00
#
_symmetry.space_group_name_H-M   'P 1'
#
loop_
_entity.id
_entity.type
_entity.pdbx_description
1 polymer ?
#
loop_
_entity_poly.entity_id
_entity_poly.type
_entity_poly.pdbx_seq_one_letter_code
_entity_poly.pdbx_strand_id
1 'polypeptide(L)'
;KDKVEQDLQLTAYSYVMARQGHTLDDLQLRFDVLLKNGSYKLLSYKTSRNMEDLKRFYKTARSVLGAIQAQAFYPVRSWMCTDCPFADKCAKW
;
A
#
# COMPACT_ATOMS: atom_id res chain seq x y z
N LYS A 1 -3.26 2.14 -13.90
CA LYS A 1 -4.01 3.30 -13.42
C LYS A 1 -4.80 3.00 -12.14
N ASP A 2 -5.58 1.92 -12.17
CA ASP A 2 -6.35 1.50 -10.98
C ASP A 2 -5.44 1.24 -9.79
N LYS A 3 -4.24 0.70 -10.05
CA LYS A 3 -3.27 0.42 -9.02
C LYS A 3 -2.81 1.70 -8.31
N VAL A 4 -2.66 2.79 -9.05
CA VAL A 4 -2.27 4.09 -8.48
C VAL A 4 -3.39 4.64 -7.59
N GLU A 5 -4.64 4.50 -8.03
CA GLU A 5 -5.79 5.00 -7.30
C GLU A 5 -6.03 4.24 -5.99
N GLN A 6 -5.56 2.99 -5.92
CA GLN A 6 -5.75 2.14 -4.74
C GLN A 6 -4.47 1.92 -3.95
N ASP A 7 -3.38 2.58 -4.33
CA ASP A 7 -2.08 2.39 -3.69
C ASP A 7 -2.12 2.83 -2.23
N LEU A 8 -1.80 1.91 -1.33
CA LEU A 8 -1.83 2.17 0.11
C LEU A 8 -0.75 3.14 0.55
N GLN A 9 0.38 3.17 -0.13
CA GLN A 9 1.48 4.08 0.21
C GLN A 9 1.04 5.54 0.07
N LEU A 10 0.39 5.87 -1.06
CA LEU A 10 -0.12 7.23 -1.28
C LEU A 10 -1.24 7.56 -0.31
N THR A 11 -2.08 6.59 0.02
CA THR A 11 -3.14 6.78 1.02
C THR A 11 -2.54 7.04 2.40
N ALA A 12 -1.49 6.29 2.76
CA ALA A 12 -0.79 6.49 4.03
C ALA A 12 -0.17 7.88 4.12
N TYR A 13 0.47 8.34 3.05
CA TYR A 13 1.03 9.69 3.01
C TYR A 13 -0.06 10.75 3.19
N SER A 14 -1.19 10.58 2.53
CA SER A 14 -2.33 11.51 2.67
C SER A 14 -2.85 11.53 4.10
N TYR A 15 -2.94 10.37 4.74
CA TYR A 15 -3.38 10.26 6.13
C TYR A 15 -2.45 11.03 7.05
N VAL A 16 -1.13 10.84 6.92
CA VAL A 16 -0.14 11.53 7.76
C VAL A 16 -0.21 13.04 7.55
N MET A 17 -0.29 13.48 6.30
CA MET A 17 -0.37 14.92 6.01
C MET A 17 -1.65 15.54 6.57
N ALA A 18 -2.77 14.83 6.47
CA ALA A 18 -4.04 15.31 7.05
C ALA A 18 -3.95 15.42 8.58
N ARG A 19 -3.26 14.48 9.23
CA ARG A 19 -3.04 14.53 10.68
C ARG A 19 -2.14 15.71 11.09
N GLN A 20 -1.28 16.18 10.20
CA GLN A 20 -0.41 17.32 10.44
C GLN A 20 -1.10 18.66 10.16
N GLY A 21 -2.38 18.65 9.80
CA GLY A 21 -3.16 19.86 9.60
C GLY A 21 -3.37 20.30 8.16
N HIS A 22 -2.85 19.55 7.18
CA HIS A 22 -3.09 19.86 5.77
C HIS A 22 -4.47 19.39 5.34
N THR A 23 -5.12 20.14 4.46
CA THR A 23 -6.39 19.70 3.88
C THR A 23 -6.11 18.78 2.69
N LEU A 24 -7.02 17.84 2.44
CA LEU A 24 -6.85 16.90 1.33
C LEU A 24 -6.84 17.60 -0.02
N ASP A 25 -7.59 18.69 -0.16
CA ASP A 25 -7.64 19.46 -1.40
C ASP A 25 -6.32 20.14 -1.73
N ASP A 26 -5.49 20.40 -0.73
CA ASP A 26 -4.18 21.03 -0.91
C ASP A 26 -3.07 20.02 -1.22
N LEU A 27 -3.37 18.72 -1.17
CA LEU A 27 -2.40 17.67 -1.41
C LEU A 27 -2.41 17.26 -2.87
N GLN A 28 -1.22 17.18 -3.46
CA GLN A 28 -1.03 16.61 -4.78
C GLN A 28 -0.27 15.30 -4.63
N LEU A 29 -0.89 14.23 -5.11
CA LEU A 29 -0.29 12.90 -5.09
C LEU A 29 0.08 12.50 -6.50
N ARG A 30 1.29 11.99 -6.66
CA ARG A 30 1.79 11.55 -7.95
C ARG A 30 2.56 10.26 -7.81
N PHE A 31 2.34 9.36 -8.73
CA PHE A 31 3.07 8.11 -8.83
C PHE A 31 3.88 8.14 -10.12
N ASP A 32 5.19 8.15 -10.00
CA ASP A 32 6.10 8.19 -11.14
C ASP A 32 6.66 6.79 -11.38
N VAL A 33 6.54 6.31 -12.61
CA VAL A 33 7.05 5.02 -13.03
C VAL A 33 8.11 5.22 -14.09
N LEU A 34 9.32 4.71 -13.83
CA LEU A 34 10.40 4.74 -14.80
C LEU A 34 10.48 3.37 -15.48
N LEU A 35 10.18 3.33 -16.78
CA LEU A 35 10.26 2.12 -17.57
C LEU A 35 11.69 1.91 -18.04
N LYS A 36 12.22 0.70 -17.85
CA LYS A 36 13.58 0.34 -18.23
C LYS A 36 13.64 -0.50 -19.52
N ASN A 37 12.50 -0.92 -20.03
CA ASN A 37 12.44 -1.79 -21.20
C ASN A 37 12.40 -0.96 -22.49
N GLY A 38 13.35 -1.21 -23.40
CA GLY A 38 13.43 -0.48 -24.66
C GLY A 38 13.85 0.98 -24.46
N SER A 39 13.05 1.90 -24.95
CA SER A 39 13.29 3.32 -24.71
C SER A 39 12.84 3.67 -23.28
N TYR A 40 13.71 4.32 -22.53
CA TYR A 40 13.41 4.73 -21.16
C TYR A 40 12.31 5.80 -21.18
N LYS A 41 11.22 5.54 -20.48
CA LYS A 41 10.08 6.46 -20.38
C LYS A 41 9.74 6.71 -18.93
N LEU A 42 9.44 7.96 -18.61
CA LEU A 42 8.89 8.32 -17.32
C LEU A 42 7.38 8.50 -17.46
N LEU A 43 6.63 7.71 -16.74
CA LEU A 43 5.18 7.81 -16.67
C LEU A 43 4.79 8.40 -15.34
N SER A 44 3.98 9.45 -15.36
CA SER A 44 3.51 10.10 -14.15
C SER A 44 1.99 10.00 -14.07
N TYR A 45 1.50 9.48 -12.94
CA TYR A 45 0.07 9.32 -12.69
C TYR A 45 -0.32 10.20 -11.51
N LYS A 46 -1.17 11.16 -11.75
CA LYS A 46 -1.72 12.00 -10.68
C LYS A 46 -2.94 11.31 -10.09
N THR A 47 -3.08 11.41 -8.79
CA THR A 47 -4.21 10.84 -8.08
C THR A 47 -4.56 11.72 -6.88
N SER A 48 -5.67 11.44 -6.26
CA SER A 48 -6.12 12.12 -5.06
C SER A 48 -6.77 11.13 -4.11
N ARG A 49 -6.95 11.54 -2.87
CA ARG A 49 -7.63 10.74 -1.86
C ARG A 49 -8.70 11.61 -1.20
N ASN A 50 -9.83 11.00 -0.88
CA ASN A 50 -10.90 11.66 -0.16
C ASN A 50 -10.95 11.13 1.28
N MET A 51 -11.86 11.70 2.08
CA MET A 51 -11.98 11.31 3.48
C MET A 51 -12.37 9.83 3.65
N GLU A 52 -13.16 9.29 2.71
CA GLU A 52 -13.54 7.87 2.75
C GLU A 52 -12.33 6.95 2.56
N ASP A 53 -11.40 7.34 1.71
CA ASP A 53 -10.15 6.60 1.52
C ASP A 53 -9.35 6.56 2.81
N LEU A 54 -9.27 7.69 3.53
CA LEU A 54 -8.55 7.76 4.80
C LEU A 54 -9.22 6.94 5.89
N LYS A 55 -10.54 6.94 5.93
CA LYS A 55 -11.28 6.12 6.89
C LYS A 55 -11.05 4.63 6.63
N ARG A 56 -11.05 4.24 5.37
CA ARG A 56 -10.76 2.84 4.99
C ARG A 56 -9.34 2.45 5.38
N PHE A 57 -8.38 3.33 5.13
CA PHE A 57 -6.99 3.10 5.52
C PHE A 57 -6.89 2.92 7.04
N TYR A 58 -7.52 3.78 7.81
CA TYR A 58 -7.51 3.70 9.27
C TYR A 58 -8.09 2.37 9.77
N LYS A 59 -9.22 1.96 9.20
CA LYS A 59 -9.84 0.68 9.56
C LYS A 59 -8.93 -0.50 9.24
N THR A 60 -8.30 -0.47 8.08
CA THR A 60 -7.38 -1.52 7.67
C THR A 60 -6.17 -1.59 8.61
N ALA A 61 -5.55 -0.45 8.90
CA ALA A 61 -4.39 -0.38 9.78
C ALA A 61 -4.75 -0.87 11.19
N ARG A 62 -5.90 -0.49 11.70
CA ARG A 62 -6.37 -0.93 13.00
C ARG A 62 -6.64 -2.42 13.05
N SER A 63 -7.21 -2.98 11.98
CA SER A 63 -7.46 -4.42 11.88
C SER A 63 -6.16 -5.21 11.86
N VAL A 64 -5.15 -4.74 11.10
CA VAL A 64 -3.84 -5.37 11.06
C VAL A 64 -3.17 -5.32 12.44
N LEU A 65 -3.24 -4.16 13.11
CA LEU A 65 -2.67 -4.03 14.45
C LEU A 65 -3.35 -4.98 15.44
N GLY A 66 -4.68 -5.10 15.37
CA GLY A 66 -5.42 -6.04 16.20
C GLY A 66 -5.01 -7.49 15.97
N ALA A 67 -4.78 -7.86 14.71
CA ALA A 67 -4.31 -9.20 14.38
C ALA A 67 -2.90 -9.45 14.93
N ILE A 68 -2.01 -8.46 14.88
CA ILE A 68 -0.68 -8.56 15.45
C ILE A 68 -0.75 -8.74 16.96
N GLN A 69 -1.58 -7.95 17.64
CA GLN A 69 -1.76 -8.05 19.09
C GLN A 69 -2.35 -9.39 19.52
N ALA A 70 -3.20 -9.96 18.67
CA ALA A 70 -3.80 -11.27 18.91
C ALA A 70 -2.89 -12.42 18.46
N GLN A 71 -1.72 -12.12 17.91
CA GLN A 71 -0.77 -13.10 17.38
C GLN A 71 -1.40 -13.99 16.30
N ALA A 72 -2.30 -13.41 15.51
CA ALA A 72 -2.98 -14.10 14.42
C ALA A 72 -2.12 -14.05 13.15
N PHE A 73 -1.11 -14.92 13.12
CA PHE A 73 -0.19 -15.02 11.99
C PHE A 73 -0.45 -16.32 11.25
N TYR A 74 -0.50 -16.25 9.94
CA TYR A 74 -0.71 -17.42 9.10
C TYR A 74 0.00 -17.25 7.76
N PRO A 75 0.46 -18.34 7.15
CA PRO A 75 1.13 -18.24 5.85
C PRO A 75 0.12 -17.96 4.74
N VAL A 76 0.51 -17.10 3.81
CA VAL A 76 -0.28 -16.78 2.63
C VAL A 76 0.51 -17.20 1.40
N ARG A 77 -0.01 -18.18 0.66
CA ARG A 77 0.65 -18.66 -0.55
C ARG A 77 0.55 -17.64 -1.67
N SER A 78 1.66 -17.43 -2.36
CA SER A 78 1.73 -16.53 -3.50
C SER A 78 2.83 -16.97 -4.45
N TRP A 79 2.97 -16.25 -5.55
CA TRP A 79 4.06 -16.51 -6.50
C TRP A 79 5.45 -16.33 -5.86
N MET A 80 5.54 -15.53 -4.80
CA MET A 80 6.80 -15.31 -4.09
C MET A 80 7.30 -16.52 -3.31
N CYS A 81 6.44 -17.53 -3.12
CA CYS A 81 6.82 -18.73 -2.38
C CYS A 81 7.90 -19.55 -3.09
N THR A 82 8.00 -19.44 -4.40
CA THR A 82 8.96 -20.21 -5.20
C THR A 82 10.40 -20.02 -4.73
N ASP A 83 10.77 -18.78 -4.41
CA ASP A 83 12.13 -18.45 -3.98
C ASP A 83 12.18 -18.04 -2.50
N CYS A 84 11.19 -18.40 -1.73
CA CYS A 84 11.10 -18.02 -0.33
C CYS A 84 12.02 -18.91 0.53
N PRO A 85 12.92 -18.32 1.35
CA PRO A 85 13.79 -19.10 2.22
C PRO A 85 13.05 -19.84 3.35
N PHE A 86 11.77 -19.49 3.60
CA PHE A 86 10.96 -20.11 4.63
C PHE A 86 9.92 -21.09 4.08
N ALA A 87 10.01 -21.45 2.79
CA ALA A 87 9.02 -22.30 2.14
C ALA A 87 8.85 -23.64 2.86
N ASP A 88 9.93 -24.26 3.32
CA ASP A 88 9.88 -25.54 4.01
C ASP A 88 9.15 -25.43 5.35
N LYS A 89 9.37 -24.35 6.08
CA LYS A 89 8.68 -24.12 7.36
C LYS A 89 7.20 -23.86 7.15
N CYS A 90 6.86 -23.08 6.11
CA CYS A 90 5.46 -22.81 5.79
C CYS A 90 4.72 -24.07 5.38
N ALA A 91 5.37 -25.00 4.69
CA ALA A 91 4.75 -26.26 4.27
C ALA A 91 4.38 -27.14 5.45
N LYS A 92 5.03 -26.95 6.59
CA LYS A 92 4.79 -27.73 7.83
C LYS A 92 3.88 -27.02 8.82
N TRP A 93 3.42 -25.84 8.51
CA TRP A 93 2.58 -25.02 9.41
C TRP A 93 1.22 -25.60 9.70
#